data_3750b6266ba7684eee6839fb919b1866
#
_entry.id   3750b6266ba7684eee6839fb919b1866
#
_cell.length_a   1.000
_cell.length_b   1.000
_cell.length_c   1.000
_cell.angle_alpha   90.00
_cell.angle_beta   90.00
_cell.angle_gamma   90.00
#
_symmetry.space_group_name_H-M   'P 1'
#
loop_
_entity.id
_entity.type
_entity.pdbx_description
1 polymer ?
#
loop_
_entity_poly.entity_id
_entity_poly.type
_entity_poly.pdbx_seq_one_letter_code
_entity_poly.pdbx_strand_id
1 'polypeptide(L)'
;YKSSEFYAREAIKPLVDFIVSDAVLAAGNKERLERLYNELINKDWFMTLLDLEDYIKVKEQMLADYEDRDAWLDKVIVNIAKAGFFSSDRTIAQYNEDIWHLN
;
A
#
# COMPACT_ATOMS: atom_id res chain seq x y z
N TYR A 1 -13.65 12.91 5.58
CA TYR A 1 -12.55 12.12 6.13
C TYR A 1 -11.80 12.92 7.19
N LYS A 2 -11.56 12.31 8.33
CA LYS A 2 -10.76 12.89 9.41
C LYS A 2 -9.69 11.89 9.83
N SER A 3 -8.47 12.14 9.44
CA SER A 3 -7.33 11.25 9.70
C SER A 3 -7.11 10.97 11.19
N SER A 4 -7.35 11.96 12.05
CA SER A 4 -7.21 11.80 13.50
C SER A 4 -8.14 10.75 14.11
N GLU A 5 -9.33 10.55 13.54
CA GLU A 5 -10.26 9.50 13.98
C GLU A 5 -9.74 8.10 13.60
N PHE A 6 -9.13 7.97 12.42
CA PHE A 6 -8.47 6.72 11.99
C PHE A 6 -7.21 6.46 12.79
N TYR A 7 -6.38 7.48 13.00
CA TYR A 7 -5.21 7.36 13.86
C TYR A 7 -5.53 6.83 15.26
N ALA A 8 -6.65 7.27 15.85
CA ALA A 8 -7.06 6.84 17.19
C ALA A 8 -7.46 5.37 17.30
N ARG A 9 -7.63 4.66 16.18
CA ARG A 9 -8.00 3.24 16.18
C ARG A 9 -6.89 2.37 16.73
N GLU A 10 -7.26 1.37 17.54
CA GLU A 10 -6.32 0.48 18.24
C GLU A 10 -5.35 -0.23 17.30
N ALA A 11 -5.81 -0.66 16.12
CA ALA A 11 -4.98 -1.32 15.12
C ALA A 11 -4.01 -0.38 14.38
N ILE A 12 -4.33 0.90 14.28
CA ILE A 12 -3.60 1.89 13.48
C ILE A 12 -2.58 2.66 14.31
N LYS A 13 -3.00 3.09 15.51
CA LYS A 13 -2.18 3.96 16.35
C LYS A 13 -0.76 3.44 16.60
N PRO A 14 -0.55 2.18 17.00
CA PRO A 14 0.82 1.70 17.26
C PRO A 14 1.70 1.70 16.01
N LEU A 15 1.10 1.48 14.83
CA LEU A 15 1.83 1.47 13.56
C LEU A 15 2.28 2.87 13.16
N VAL A 16 1.43 3.85 13.34
CA VAL A 16 1.76 5.26 13.05
C VAL A 16 2.76 5.79 14.08
N ASP A 17 2.57 5.48 15.36
CA ASP A 17 3.49 5.89 16.43
C ASP A 17 4.89 5.27 16.25
N PHE A 18 5.00 4.11 15.61
CA PHE A 18 6.28 3.49 15.30
C PHE A 18 7.18 4.36 14.43
N ILE A 19 6.62 5.20 13.56
CA ILE A 19 7.39 6.13 12.69
C ILE A 19 8.29 7.05 13.52
N VAL A 20 7.84 7.46 14.69
CA VAL A 20 8.58 8.34 15.60
C VAL A 20 9.12 7.61 16.83
N SER A 21 9.19 6.29 16.79
CA SER A 21 9.85 5.48 17.83
C SER A 21 11.35 5.72 17.84
N ASP A 22 11.99 5.47 18.97
CA ASP A 22 13.44 5.62 19.13
C ASP A 22 14.22 4.82 18.07
N ALA A 23 13.77 3.62 17.77
CA ALA A 23 14.41 2.75 16.78
C ALA A 23 14.40 3.36 15.38
N VAL A 24 13.26 3.92 14.93
CA VAL A 24 13.12 4.53 13.60
C VAL A 24 13.83 5.89 13.54
N LEU A 25 13.74 6.70 14.59
CA LEU A 25 14.43 7.98 14.67
C LEU A 25 15.96 7.81 14.65
N ALA A 26 16.47 6.74 15.25
CA ALA A 26 17.91 6.44 15.22
C ALA A 26 18.41 6.04 13.82
N ALA A 27 17.53 5.42 13.00
CA ALA A 27 17.88 4.95 11.65
C ALA A 27 17.62 6.02 10.56
N GLY A 28 16.84 7.05 10.86
CA GLY A 28 16.41 8.06 9.89
C GLY A 28 16.67 9.50 10.32
N ASN A 29 16.07 10.42 9.59
CA ASN A 29 16.11 11.84 9.90
C ASN A 29 14.91 12.22 10.78
N LYS A 30 15.16 12.62 12.02
CA LYS A 30 14.15 12.94 13.01
C LYS A 30 13.14 13.98 12.52
N GLU A 31 13.59 15.09 11.97
CA GLU A 31 12.74 16.17 11.51
C GLU A 31 11.78 15.73 10.42
N ARG A 32 12.29 14.95 9.46
CA ARG A 32 11.48 14.42 8.34
C ARG A 32 10.48 13.36 8.81
N LEU A 33 10.86 12.50 9.74
CA LEU A 33 9.98 11.48 10.31
C LEU A 33 8.87 12.11 11.16
N GLU A 34 9.18 13.09 11.98
CA GLU A 34 8.18 13.85 12.74
C GLU A 34 7.22 14.61 11.81
N ARG A 35 7.72 15.16 10.71
CA ARG A 35 6.88 15.80 9.70
C ARG A 35 5.91 14.81 9.06
N LEU A 36 6.40 13.64 8.64
CA LEU A 36 5.55 12.58 8.09
C LEU A 36 4.48 12.15 9.08
N TYR A 37 4.86 11.91 10.33
CA TYR A 37 3.94 11.55 11.41
C TYR A 37 2.83 12.59 11.57
N ASN A 38 3.19 13.85 11.66
CA ASN A 38 2.23 14.94 11.82
C ASN A 38 1.32 15.12 10.60
N GLU A 39 1.83 14.94 9.38
CA GLU A 39 1.03 14.98 8.17
C GLU A 39 -0.01 13.85 8.13
N LEU A 40 0.37 12.64 8.52
CA LEU A 40 -0.56 11.50 8.58
C LEU A 40 -1.68 11.73 9.61
N ILE A 41 -1.36 12.24 10.80
CA ILE A 41 -2.36 12.43 11.86
C ILE A 41 -3.32 13.59 11.54
N ASN A 42 -2.82 14.66 10.96
CA ASN A 42 -3.59 15.89 10.84
C ASN A 42 -4.24 16.10 9.47
N LYS A 43 -3.69 15.51 8.42
CA LYS A 43 -4.14 15.77 7.04
C LYS A 43 -4.44 14.50 6.27
N ASP A 44 -3.45 13.62 6.16
CA ASP A 44 -3.54 12.36 5.40
C ASP A 44 -4.23 12.52 4.05
N TRP A 45 -3.65 13.35 3.18
CA TRP A 45 -4.20 13.76 1.89
C TRP A 45 -4.63 12.60 0.98
N PHE A 46 -4.01 11.44 1.14
CA PHE A 46 -4.25 10.25 0.32
C PHE A 46 -5.11 9.20 1.03
N MET A 47 -5.68 9.53 2.21
CA MET A 47 -6.48 8.59 3.01
C MET A 47 -5.72 7.29 3.34
N THR A 48 -4.42 7.40 3.57
CA THR A 48 -3.51 6.27 3.82
C THR A 48 -3.91 5.47 5.06
N LEU A 49 -4.34 6.15 6.12
CA LEU A 49 -4.76 5.49 7.36
C LEU A 49 -6.06 4.69 7.19
N LEU A 50 -6.95 5.13 6.31
CA LEU A 50 -8.14 4.39 5.93
C LEU A 50 -7.75 3.12 5.16
N ASP A 51 -6.88 3.23 4.17
CA ASP A 51 -6.43 2.11 3.36
C ASP A 51 -5.61 1.10 4.16
N LEU A 52 -4.94 1.53 5.21
CA LEU A 52 -4.06 0.69 6.02
C LEU A 52 -4.79 -0.50 6.65
N GLU A 53 -6.05 -0.34 7.08
CA GLU A 53 -6.83 -1.44 7.62
C GLU A 53 -7.10 -2.53 6.56
N ASP A 54 -7.45 -2.13 5.36
CA ASP A 54 -7.66 -3.07 4.26
C ASP A 54 -6.34 -3.72 3.81
N TYR A 55 -5.26 -2.96 3.78
CA TYR A 55 -3.93 -3.50 3.53
C TYR A 55 -3.55 -4.61 4.53
N ILE A 56 -3.78 -4.38 5.82
CA ILE A 56 -3.49 -5.38 6.86
C ILE A 56 -4.29 -6.65 6.62
N LYS A 57 -5.59 -6.55 6.34
CA LYS A 57 -6.45 -7.71 6.05
C LYS A 57 -5.95 -8.51 4.85
N VAL A 58 -5.65 -7.82 3.74
CA VAL A 58 -5.16 -8.47 2.52
C VAL A 58 -3.80 -9.11 2.75
N LYS A 59 -2.92 -8.45 3.51
CA LYS A 59 -1.61 -9.01 3.89
C LYS A 59 -1.76 -10.29 4.71
N GLU A 60 -2.63 -10.28 5.70
CA GLU A 60 -2.88 -11.47 6.53
C GLU A 60 -3.47 -12.61 5.71
N GLN A 61 -4.40 -12.31 4.81
CA GLN A 61 -4.95 -13.30 3.89
C GLN A 61 -3.88 -13.85 2.95
N MET A 62 -3.02 -13.01 2.43
CA MET A 62 -1.90 -13.42 1.58
C MET A 62 -0.95 -14.38 2.31
N LEU A 63 -0.62 -14.08 3.56
CA LEU A 63 0.24 -14.95 4.37
C LEU A 63 -0.43 -16.29 4.68
N ALA A 64 -1.73 -16.30 4.94
CA ALA A 64 -2.51 -17.53 5.13
C ALA A 64 -2.57 -18.36 3.83
N ASP A 65 -2.81 -17.72 2.69
CA ASP A 65 -2.82 -18.38 1.37
C ASP A 65 -1.46 -19.00 1.03
N TYR A 66 -0.37 -18.37 1.45
CA TYR A 66 0.98 -18.89 1.25
C TYR A 66 1.23 -20.22 1.97
N GLU A 67 0.58 -20.47 3.10
CA GLU A 67 0.67 -21.74 3.84
C GLU A 67 0.07 -22.93 3.05
N ASP A 68 -0.93 -22.68 2.21
CA ASP A 68 -1.43 -23.65 1.22
C ASP A 68 -0.58 -23.54 -0.05
N ARG A 69 0.52 -24.30 -0.10
CA ARG A 69 1.51 -24.21 -1.18
C ARG A 69 0.93 -24.55 -2.55
N ASP A 70 0.07 -25.54 -2.66
CA ASP A 70 -0.52 -25.94 -3.94
C ASP A 70 -1.45 -24.86 -4.49
N ALA A 71 -2.34 -24.31 -3.66
CA ALA A 71 -3.21 -23.21 -4.06
C ALA A 71 -2.40 -21.93 -4.38
N TRP A 72 -1.34 -21.66 -3.63
CA TRP A 72 -0.42 -20.54 -3.90
C TRP A 72 0.27 -20.67 -5.25
N LEU A 73 0.80 -21.85 -5.56
CA LEU A 73 1.46 -22.12 -6.84
C LEU A 73 0.51 -22.02 -8.03
N ASP A 74 -0.74 -22.43 -7.88
CA ASP A 74 -1.78 -22.23 -8.91
C ASP A 74 -1.99 -20.74 -9.20
N LYS A 75 -2.07 -19.90 -8.18
CA LYS A 75 -2.14 -18.44 -8.33
C LYS A 75 -0.89 -17.85 -9.00
N VAL A 76 0.29 -18.35 -8.64
CA VAL A 76 1.56 -17.92 -9.24
C VAL A 76 1.57 -18.21 -10.74
N ILE A 77 1.19 -19.42 -11.15
CA ILE A 77 1.13 -19.80 -12.56
C ILE A 77 0.17 -18.90 -13.35
N VAL A 78 -1.02 -18.65 -12.83
CA VAL A 78 -2.00 -17.76 -13.47
C VAL A 78 -1.47 -16.34 -13.58
N ASN A 79 -0.84 -15.84 -12.53
CA ASN A 79 -0.26 -14.51 -12.50
C ASN A 79 0.86 -14.35 -13.55
N ILE A 80 1.75 -15.31 -13.65
CA ILE A 80 2.81 -15.33 -14.67
C ILE A 80 2.20 -15.38 -16.08
N ALA A 81 1.23 -16.26 -16.31
CA ALA A 81 0.59 -16.42 -17.61
C ALA A 81 -0.12 -15.14 -18.09
N LYS A 82 -0.65 -14.35 -17.17
CA LYS A 82 -1.39 -13.10 -17.46
C LYS A 82 -0.56 -11.83 -17.27
N ALA A 83 0.71 -11.95 -16.93
CA ALA A 83 1.58 -10.79 -16.63
C ALA A 83 1.78 -9.87 -17.85
N GLY A 84 1.59 -10.36 -19.08
CA GLY A 84 1.63 -9.54 -20.28
C GLY A 84 0.63 -8.38 -20.29
N PHE A 85 -0.45 -8.46 -19.50
CA PHE A 85 -1.37 -7.36 -19.30
C PHE A 85 -0.67 -6.09 -18.75
N PHE A 86 0.37 -6.27 -17.97
CA PHE A 86 1.14 -5.16 -17.36
C PHE A 86 2.29 -4.66 -18.25
N SER A 87 2.41 -5.15 -19.48
CA SER A 87 3.44 -4.64 -20.41
C SER A 87 3.20 -3.17 -20.72
N SER A 88 4.28 -2.41 -20.85
CA SER A 88 4.22 -1.00 -21.23
C SER A 88 3.62 -0.81 -22.63
N ASP A 89 3.94 -1.69 -23.56
CA ASP A 89 3.41 -1.62 -24.93
C ASP A 89 1.88 -1.72 -24.96
N ARG A 90 1.31 -2.64 -24.19
CA ARG A 90 -0.15 -2.75 -24.07
C ARG A 90 -0.75 -1.50 -23.42
N THR A 91 -0.12 -1.02 -22.35
CA THR A 91 -0.59 0.18 -21.62
C THR A 91 -0.58 1.42 -22.50
N ILE A 92 0.50 1.63 -23.25
CA ILE A 92 0.61 2.76 -24.17
C ILE A 92 -0.38 2.65 -25.34
N ALA A 93 -0.56 1.43 -25.86
CA ALA A 93 -1.57 1.19 -26.90
C ALA A 93 -2.98 1.55 -26.42
N GLN A 94 -3.33 1.16 -25.18
CA GLN A 94 -4.61 1.51 -24.59
C GLN A 94 -4.75 3.02 -24.35
N TYR A 95 -3.72 3.70 -23.88
CA TYR A 95 -3.73 5.15 -23.74
C TYR A 95 -3.94 5.84 -25.10
N ASN A 96 -3.31 5.32 -26.16
CA ASN A 96 -3.52 5.85 -27.49
C ASN A 96 -4.96 5.64 -27.97
N GLU A 97 -5.51 4.46 -27.76
CA GLU A 97 -6.89 4.13 -28.14
C GLU A 97 -7.93 4.96 -27.39
N ASP A 98 -7.76 5.07 -26.06
CA ASP A 98 -8.77 5.67 -25.18
C ASP A 98 -8.63 7.18 -25.02
N ILE A 99 -7.43 7.74 -25.17
CA ILE A 99 -7.13 9.14 -24.81
C ILE A 99 -6.52 9.92 -25.95
N TRP A 100 -5.40 9.46 -26.52
CA TRP A 100 -4.60 10.28 -27.44
C TRP A 100 -5.05 10.23 -28.88
N HIS A 101 -5.51 9.08 -29.36
CA HIS A 101 -5.97 8.84 -30.75
C HIS A 101 -4.92 9.22 -31.81
N LEU A 102 -3.66 8.91 -31.56
CA LEU A 102 -2.57 9.15 -32.49
C LEU A 102 -2.55 8.07 -33.60
N ASN A 103 -2.23 8.49 -34.83
CA ASN A 103 -2.11 7.58 -35.96
C ASN A 103 -0.72 6.92 -36.02
#